data_729027e07e6fc53dac62ecff7243a286
#
_entry.id   729027e07e6fc53dac62ecff7243a286
#
_cell.length_a   1.000
_cell.length_b   1.000
_cell.length_c   1.000
_cell.angle_alpha   90.00
_cell.angle_beta   90.00
_cell.angle_gamma   90.00
#
_symmetry.space_group_name_H-M   'P 1'
#
loop_
_entity.id
_entity.type
_entity.pdbx_description
1 polymer ?
#
loop_
_entity_poly.entity_id
_entity_poly.type
_entity_poly.pdbx_seq_one_letter_code
_entity_poly.pdbx_strand_id
1 'polypeptide(L)'
;MFKLMSIKKVKFLFIALLGLLGVSLPAVAKNISINVFAIPSQPIITLMAQTSDALKQAGMVSFYDKGMPVHATLYLTDFAPGTEEAIKLAVKSIVAQQQPFPITAEGFSVTKSNWAFINLQPSRQLQRLSDEITLAIEPLRERNVTVPTWVKNYPNKLTAFKRYGSPNVFQNFQPHLTLLANEKSPQLAVIYKQIQANPPKAQGQIIGVGIGISDQFGQQKQVIAEYFFNKGKS
;
A
#
# COMPACT_ATOMS: atom_id res chain seq x y z
N MET A 1 -93.15 -12.36 -36.76
CA MET A 1 -91.95 -12.96 -37.31
C MET A 1 -90.79 -11.98 -36.95
N PHE A 2 -90.18 -12.09 -35.72
CA PHE A 2 -89.17 -11.21 -35.21
C PHE A 2 -87.86 -11.96 -35.16
N LYS A 3 -86.84 -11.41 -35.87
CA LYS A 3 -85.50 -11.97 -36.02
C LYS A 3 -84.63 -11.47 -34.85
N LEU A 4 -84.20 -12.38 -33.99
CA LEU A 4 -83.26 -12.06 -32.93
C LEU A 4 -81.87 -11.68 -33.52
N MET A 5 -81.35 -10.50 -33.11
CA MET A 5 -80.00 -10.08 -33.38
C MET A 5 -79.04 -10.55 -32.30
N SER A 6 -78.01 -11.29 -32.70
CA SER A 6 -76.93 -11.82 -31.86
C SER A 6 -76.02 -10.75 -31.38
N ILE A 7 -75.84 -10.62 -30.05
CA ILE A 7 -74.84 -9.67 -29.44
C ILE A 7 -73.47 -10.38 -29.36
N LYS A 8 -72.51 -9.87 -30.14
CA LYS A 8 -71.12 -10.32 -30.06
C LYS A 8 -70.50 -9.80 -28.77
N LYS A 9 -69.97 -10.73 -27.92
CA LYS A 9 -69.19 -10.39 -26.73
C LYS A 9 -67.82 -9.87 -27.11
N VAL A 10 -67.55 -8.60 -26.85
CA VAL A 10 -66.20 -7.99 -26.92
C VAL A 10 -65.48 -8.35 -25.67
N LYS A 11 -64.37 -9.15 -25.79
CA LYS A 11 -63.46 -9.44 -24.68
C LYS A 11 -62.48 -8.27 -24.58
N PHE A 12 -62.58 -7.49 -23.50
CA PHE A 12 -61.52 -6.52 -23.11
C PHE A 12 -60.35 -7.28 -22.53
N LEU A 13 -59.21 -7.21 -23.23
CA LEU A 13 -57.93 -7.74 -22.76
C LEU A 13 -57.25 -6.62 -21.95
N PHE A 14 -57.27 -6.73 -20.61
CA PHE A 14 -56.50 -5.88 -19.72
C PHE A 14 -55.04 -6.35 -19.76
N ILE A 15 -54.17 -5.63 -20.46
CA ILE A 15 -52.73 -5.79 -20.38
C ILE A 15 -52.24 -5.01 -19.14
N ALA A 16 -52.01 -5.72 -18.03
CA ALA A 16 -51.33 -5.16 -16.86
C ALA A 16 -49.85 -4.95 -17.18
N LEU A 17 -49.45 -3.70 -17.46
CA LEU A 17 -48.07 -3.28 -17.61
C LEU A 17 -47.44 -3.21 -16.21
N LEU A 18 -46.86 -4.32 -15.70
CA LEU A 18 -46.03 -4.32 -14.51
C LEU A 18 -44.75 -3.58 -14.85
N GLY A 19 -44.67 -2.30 -14.47
CA GLY A 19 -43.44 -1.55 -14.48
C GLY A 19 -42.44 -2.16 -13.47
N LEU A 20 -41.41 -2.87 -13.97
CA LEU A 20 -40.24 -3.24 -13.18
C LEU A 20 -39.50 -1.96 -12.81
N LEU A 21 -39.79 -1.39 -11.64
CA LEU A 21 -38.92 -0.45 -10.98
C LEU A 21 -37.66 -1.25 -10.57
N GLY A 22 -36.66 -1.22 -11.44
CA GLY A 22 -35.32 -1.73 -11.13
C GLY A 22 -34.74 -0.92 -9.97
N VAL A 23 -34.84 -1.42 -8.77
CA VAL A 23 -34.10 -0.89 -7.62
C VAL A 23 -32.64 -1.21 -7.88
N SER A 24 -31.89 -0.24 -8.45
CA SER A 24 -30.44 -0.30 -8.51
C SER A 24 -29.92 -0.24 -7.08
N LEU A 25 -29.58 -1.38 -6.50
CA LEU A 25 -28.82 -1.37 -5.25
C LEU A 25 -27.50 -0.62 -5.52
N PRO A 26 -27.15 0.40 -4.72
CA PRO A 26 -25.87 1.06 -4.87
C PRO A 26 -24.79 -0.02 -4.70
N ALA A 27 -23.96 -0.21 -5.73
CA ALA A 27 -22.78 -1.02 -5.60
C ALA A 27 -21.92 -0.38 -4.50
N VAL A 28 -21.76 -1.04 -3.38
CA VAL A 28 -20.83 -0.59 -2.32
C VAL A 28 -19.45 -0.61 -2.94
N ALA A 29 -18.92 0.59 -3.21
CA ALA A 29 -17.59 0.73 -3.77
C ALA A 29 -16.56 0.12 -2.80
N LYS A 30 -15.71 -0.76 -3.34
CA LYS A 30 -14.71 -1.46 -2.54
C LYS A 30 -13.64 -0.47 -2.08
N ASN A 31 -13.26 -0.54 -0.80
CA ASN A 31 -12.15 0.22 -0.25
C ASN A 31 -10.86 -0.02 -1.05
N ILE A 32 -10.02 1.00 -1.11
CA ILE A 32 -8.72 0.96 -1.78
C ILE A 32 -7.62 0.99 -0.73
N SER A 33 -6.64 0.10 -0.87
CA SER A 33 -5.45 0.10 -0.02
C SER A 33 -4.44 1.06 -0.61
N ILE A 34 -4.13 2.15 0.12
CA ILE A 34 -3.17 3.16 -0.32
C ILE A 34 -1.93 3.11 0.56
N ASN A 35 -0.79 3.06 -0.09
CA ASN A 35 0.53 3.17 0.51
C ASN A 35 1.12 4.54 0.17
N VAL A 36 1.37 5.37 1.18
CA VAL A 36 2.21 6.56 1.06
C VAL A 36 3.62 6.16 1.47
N PHE A 37 4.58 6.39 0.61
CA PHE A 37 5.93 5.84 0.75
C PHE A 37 7.02 6.86 0.46
N ALA A 38 8.17 6.68 1.11
CA ALA A 38 9.38 7.45 0.84
C ALA A 38 10.10 6.91 -0.39
N ILE A 39 10.57 7.82 -1.24
CA ILE A 39 11.33 7.55 -2.46
C ILE A 39 12.82 7.69 -2.13
N PRO A 40 13.61 6.60 -2.18
CA PRO A 40 15.05 6.66 -1.95
C PRO A 40 15.83 7.11 -3.18
N SER A 41 17.03 7.63 -2.96
CA SER A 41 17.97 8.00 -4.02
C SER A 41 18.66 6.79 -4.64
N GLN A 42 19.34 7.02 -5.78
CA GLN A 42 19.97 5.99 -6.61
C GLN A 42 20.90 5.02 -5.85
N PRO A 43 21.74 5.42 -4.88
CA PRO A 43 22.59 4.47 -4.14
C PRO A 43 21.79 3.36 -3.43
N ILE A 44 20.61 3.69 -2.89
CA ILE A 44 19.73 2.73 -2.23
C ILE A 44 19.06 1.81 -3.27
N ILE A 45 18.66 2.35 -4.42
CA ILE A 45 18.10 1.57 -5.54
C ILE A 45 19.14 0.57 -6.06
N THR A 46 20.40 1.01 -6.19
CA THR A 46 21.51 0.15 -6.60
C THR A 46 21.74 -0.99 -5.61
N LEU A 47 21.66 -0.72 -4.30
CA LEU A 47 21.75 -1.76 -3.27
C LEU A 47 20.61 -2.78 -3.40
N MET A 48 19.39 -2.33 -3.66
CA MET A 48 18.24 -3.19 -3.90
C MET A 48 18.47 -4.09 -5.13
N ALA A 49 18.98 -3.53 -6.23
CA ALA A 49 19.30 -4.29 -7.44
C ALA A 49 20.35 -5.38 -7.16
N GLN A 50 21.47 -5.05 -6.51
CA GLN A 50 22.55 -5.99 -6.17
C GLN A 50 22.05 -7.11 -5.25
N THR A 51 21.21 -6.78 -4.26
CA THR A 51 20.63 -7.80 -3.35
C THR A 51 19.62 -8.67 -4.10
N SER A 52 18.86 -8.10 -5.02
CA SER A 52 17.91 -8.83 -5.87
C SER A 52 18.63 -9.80 -6.81
N ASP A 53 19.78 -9.41 -7.38
CA ASP A 53 20.60 -10.30 -8.21
C ASP A 53 21.09 -11.53 -7.42
N ALA A 54 21.50 -11.34 -6.15
CA ALA A 54 21.88 -12.46 -5.30
C ALA A 54 20.70 -13.42 -5.01
N LEU A 55 19.49 -12.86 -4.76
CA LEU A 55 18.27 -13.68 -4.61
C LEU A 55 17.90 -14.41 -5.89
N LYS A 56 18.05 -13.76 -7.04
CA LYS A 56 17.78 -14.35 -8.37
C LYS A 56 18.72 -15.50 -8.69
N GLN A 57 20.01 -15.40 -8.36
CA GLN A 57 20.98 -16.49 -8.49
C GLN A 57 20.60 -17.69 -7.61
N ALA A 58 19.91 -17.47 -6.51
CA ALA A 58 19.34 -18.51 -5.65
C ALA A 58 17.91 -18.96 -6.09
N GLY A 59 17.45 -18.58 -7.28
CA GLY A 59 16.17 -18.98 -7.85
C GLY A 59 14.93 -18.26 -7.29
N MET A 60 15.12 -17.09 -6.65
CA MET A 60 14.01 -16.27 -6.11
C MET A 60 13.88 -14.97 -6.91
N VAL A 61 12.63 -14.52 -7.12
CA VAL A 61 12.33 -13.32 -7.89
C VAL A 61 11.83 -12.23 -6.94
N SER A 62 12.65 -11.19 -6.74
CA SER A 62 12.31 -10.07 -5.86
C SER A 62 11.21 -9.18 -6.44
N PHE A 63 10.64 -8.30 -5.60
CA PHE A 63 9.73 -7.25 -6.07
C PHE A 63 10.44 -6.25 -7.00
N TYR A 64 11.74 -6.01 -6.78
CA TYR A 64 12.55 -5.21 -7.68
C TYR A 64 12.65 -5.83 -9.08
N ASP A 65 12.93 -7.14 -9.18
CA ASP A 65 12.97 -7.87 -10.46
C ASP A 65 11.60 -7.91 -11.17
N LYS A 66 10.51 -7.77 -10.42
CA LYS A 66 9.15 -7.65 -10.96
C LYS A 66 8.82 -6.23 -11.43
N GLY A 67 9.78 -5.29 -11.38
CA GLY A 67 9.60 -3.90 -11.79
C GLY A 67 8.85 -3.04 -10.77
N MET A 68 8.69 -3.50 -9.53
CA MET A 68 8.06 -2.70 -8.48
C MET A 68 9.03 -1.60 -7.99
N PRO A 69 8.54 -0.37 -7.74
CA PRO A 69 9.38 0.72 -7.28
C PRO A 69 9.99 0.43 -5.91
N VAL A 70 11.28 0.76 -5.75
CA VAL A 70 11.96 0.68 -4.46
C VAL A 70 11.40 1.77 -3.54
N HIS A 71 10.91 1.38 -2.38
CA HIS A 71 10.24 2.31 -1.47
C HIS A 71 10.35 1.88 0.00
N ALA A 72 10.22 2.86 0.90
CA ALA A 72 9.97 2.61 2.31
C ALA A 72 8.55 3.09 2.66
N THR A 73 7.69 2.21 3.13
CA THR A 73 6.33 2.58 3.54
C THR A 73 6.37 3.58 4.69
N LEU A 74 5.67 4.70 4.53
CA LEU A 74 5.44 5.71 5.57
C LEU A 74 4.11 5.47 6.28
N TYR A 75 3.05 5.25 5.49
CA TYR A 75 1.72 4.94 5.99
C TYR A 75 0.94 4.11 4.97
N LEU A 76 0.40 2.99 5.42
CA LEU A 76 -0.39 2.06 4.60
C LEU A 76 -1.67 1.71 5.35
N THR A 77 -2.82 1.98 4.72
CA THR A 77 -4.15 1.62 5.24
C THR A 77 -5.19 1.63 4.12
N ASP A 78 -6.42 1.24 4.43
CA ASP A 78 -7.54 1.29 3.49
C ASP A 78 -8.29 2.62 3.59
N PHE A 79 -8.73 3.11 2.44
CA PHE A 79 -9.49 4.34 2.28
C PHE A 79 -10.77 4.08 1.47
N ALA A 80 -11.79 4.91 1.69
CA ALA A 80 -12.95 4.92 0.83
C ALA A 80 -12.59 5.46 -0.57
N PRO A 81 -13.17 4.93 -1.66
CA PRO A 81 -12.99 5.47 -3.00
C PRO A 81 -13.36 6.96 -3.05
N GLY A 82 -12.59 7.74 -3.83
CA GLY A 82 -12.79 9.18 -3.96
C GLY A 82 -12.00 10.03 -2.96
N THR A 83 -11.22 9.41 -2.04
CA THR A 83 -10.35 10.14 -1.11
C THR A 83 -8.98 10.48 -1.69
N GLU A 84 -8.64 9.94 -2.88
CA GLU A 84 -7.30 10.02 -3.47
C GLU A 84 -6.82 11.45 -3.66
N GLU A 85 -7.69 12.36 -4.12
CA GLU A 85 -7.33 13.76 -4.34
C GLU A 85 -7.06 14.49 -3.01
N ALA A 86 -7.84 14.22 -1.97
CA ALA A 86 -7.59 14.79 -0.65
C ALA A 86 -6.25 14.29 -0.07
N ILE A 87 -5.93 13.01 -0.26
CA ILE A 87 -4.65 12.41 0.15
C ILE A 87 -3.50 13.08 -0.63
N LYS A 88 -3.62 13.22 -1.95
CA LYS A 88 -2.60 13.88 -2.79
C LYS A 88 -2.33 15.31 -2.35
N LEU A 89 -3.37 16.09 -2.06
CA LEU A 89 -3.24 17.47 -1.58
C LEU A 89 -2.51 17.54 -0.23
N ALA A 90 -2.90 16.70 0.73
CA ALA A 90 -2.27 16.65 2.04
C ALA A 90 -0.79 16.28 1.95
N VAL A 91 -0.47 15.22 1.20
CA VAL A 91 0.92 14.77 0.99
C VAL A 91 1.75 15.84 0.29
N LYS A 92 1.23 16.46 -0.78
CA LYS A 92 1.89 17.53 -1.52
C LYS A 92 2.24 18.72 -0.62
N SER A 93 1.35 19.10 0.29
CA SER A 93 1.58 20.18 1.25
C SER A 93 2.73 19.88 2.22
N ILE A 94 2.81 18.64 2.72
CA ILE A 94 3.91 18.19 3.58
C ILE A 94 5.23 18.19 2.81
N VAL A 95 5.23 17.60 1.62
CA VAL A 95 6.43 17.49 0.76
C VAL A 95 7.02 18.86 0.40
N ALA A 96 6.17 19.86 0.18
CA ALA A 96 6.61 21.22 -0.15
C ALA A 96 7.51 21.86 0.96
N GLN A 97 7.44 21.36 2.19
CA GLN A 97 8.20 21.83 3.33
C GLN A 97 9.45 20.98 3.64
N GLN A 98 9.66 19.91 2.86
CA GLN A 98 10.78 18.99 3.06
C GLN A 98 11.96 19.30 2.13
N GLN A 99 13.13 18.86 2.56
CA GLN A 99 14.34 18.79 1.76
C GLN A 99 14.88 17.36 1.77
N PRO A 100 15.68 16.95 0.77
CA PRO A 100 16.34 15.65 0.80
C PRO A 100 17.16 15.48 2.09
N PHE A 101 17.04 14.30 2.71
CA PHE A 101 17.74 14.01 3.96
C PHE A 101 18.40 12.63 3.92
N PRO A 102 19.53 12.44 4.64
CA PRO A 102 20.29 11.21 4.59
C PRO A 102 19.54 10.04 5.24
N ILE A 103 19.75 8.85 4.65
CA ILE A 103 19.36 7.56 5.23
C ILE A 103 20.49 6.55 5.04
N THR A 104 20.54 5.55 5.91
CA THR A 104 21.42 4.40 5.75
C THR A 104 20.55 3.14 5.65
N ALA A 105 20.72 2.40 4.55
CA ALA A 105 20.23 1.04 4.43
C ALA A 105 21.31 0.09 4.92
N GLU A 106 21.02 -0.78 5.88
CA GLU A 106 22.02 -1.68 6.46
C GLU A 106 21.37 -2.92 7.05
N GLY A 107 21.85 -4.07 6.62
CA GLY A 107 21.41 -5.36 7.10
C GLY A 107 20.27 -5.98 6.28
N PHE A 108 20.13 -7.28 6.43
CA PHE A 108 19.12 -8.09 5.76
C PHE A 108 18.34 -8.89 6.78
N SER A 109 17.03 -8.83 6.76
CA SER A 109 16.16 -9.50 7.70
C SER A 109 15.18 -10.42 7.00
N VAL A 110 14.93 -11.59 7.61
CA VAL A 110 13.89 -12.54 7.17
C VAL A 110 12.96 -12.80 8.35
N THR A 111 11.65 -12.65 8.13
CA THR A 111 10.62 -12.93 9.14
C THR A 111 10.27 -14.41 9.22
N LYS A 112 9.56 -14.82 10.29
CA LYS A 112 9.02 -16.20 10.41
C LYS A 112 8.07 -16.60 9.29
N SER A 113 7.45 -15.63 8.60
CA SER A 113 6.57 -15.85 7.45
C SER A 113 7.29 -15.65 6.10
N ASN A 114 8.62 -15.72 6.09
CA ASN A 114 9.47 -15.65 4.90
C ASN A 114 9.29 -14.35 4.10
N TRP A 115 9.15 -13.22 4.78
CA TRP A 115 9.36 -11.91 4.18
C TRP A 115 10.82 -11.54 4.34
N ALA A 116 11.40 -10.99 3.27
CA ALA A 116 12.80 -10.55 3.27
C ALA A 116 12.90 -9.03 3.02
N PHE A 117 13.73 -8.37 3.81
CA PHE A 117 13.90 -6.91 3.80
C PHE A 117 15.36 -6.50 3.86
N ILE A 118 15.69 -5.35 3.26
CA ILE A 118 16.83 -4.54 3.67
C ILE A 118 16.33 -3.55 4.71
N ASN A 119 16.98 -3.49 5.87
CA ASN A 119 16.58 -2.59 6.95
C ASN A 119 17.08 -1.17 6.68
N LEU A 120 16.30 -0.18 7.09
CA LEU A 120 16.76 1.21 7.17
C LEU A 120 17.10 1.53 8.62
N GLN A 121 18.25 2.15 8.85
CA GLN A 121 18.66 2.58 10.18
C GLN A 121 17.71 3.65 10.72
N PRO A 122 17.49 3.72 12.04
CA PRO A 122 16.65 4.74 12.65
C PRO A 122 17.05 6.14 12.20
N SER A 123 16.10 6.91 11.69
CA SER A 123 16.28 8.28 11.24
C SER A 123 15.16 9.15 11.81
N ARG A 124 15.52 10.20 12.56
CA ARG A 124 14.55 11.15 13.11
C ARG A 124 13.74 11.84 12.01
N GLN A 125 14.37 12.13 10.87
CA GLN A 125 13.72 12.80 9.74
C GLN A 125 12.72 11.87 9.07
N LEU A 126 13.08 10.59 8.87
CA LEU A 126 12.17 9.59 8.29
C LEU A 126 11.00 9.26 9.23
N GLN A 127 11.26 9.15 10.54
CA GLN A 127 10.21 8.98 11.56
C GLN A 127 9.24 10.15 11.54
N ARG A 128 9.75 11.39 11.61
CA ARG A 128 8.93 12.59 11.57
C ARG A 128 8.08 12.67 10.31
N LEU A 129 8.65 12.37 9.15
CA LEU A 129 7.92 12.35 7.88
C LEU A 129 6.77 11.33 7.92
N SER A 130 7.01 10.10 8.45
CA SER A 130 5.98 9.09 8.63
C SER A 130 4.87 9.56 9.58
N ASP A 131 5.23 10.20 10.68
CA ASP A 131 4.28 10.69 11.67
C ASP A 131 3.42 11.83 11.11
N GLU A 132 4.03 12.79 10.41
CA GLU A 132 3.32 13.91 9.75
C GLU A 132 2.35 13.40 8.68
N ILE A 133 2.76 12.45 7.82
CA ILE A 133 1.90 11.81 6.81
C ILE A 133 0.75 11.08 7.50
N THR A 134 1.04 10.26 8.51
CA THR A 134 0.01 9.52 9.25
C THR A 134 -1.05 10.45 9.83
N LEU A 135 -0.64 11.50 10.53
CA LEU A 135 -1.57 12.45 11.17
C LEU A 135 -2.41 13.24 10.15
N ALA A 136 -1.83 13.55 9.00
CA ALA A 136 -2.52 14.34 7.97
C ALA A 136 -3.61 13.54 7.24
N ILE A 137 -3.40 12.25 6.97
CA ILE A 137 -4.33 11.49 6.14
C ILE A 137 -5.09 10.38 6.89
N GLU A 138 -4.70 10.05 8.13
CA GLU A 138 -5.46 9.11 8.98
C GLU A 138 -6.94 9.48 9.13
N PRO A 139 -7.33 10.75 9.23
CA PRO A 139 -8.74 11.13 9.31
C PRO A 139 -9.58 10.72 8.10
N LEU A 140 -8.97 10.52 6.94
CA LEU A 140 -9.62 10.13 5.69
C LEU A 140 -9.77 8.61 5.53
N ARG A 141 -9.16 7.80 6.42
CA ARG A 141 -9.14 6.35 6.30
C ARG A 141 -10.50 5.71 6.49
N GLU A 142 -10.68 4.53 5.94
CA GLU A 142 -11.79 3.66 6.29
C GLU A 142 -11.65 3.18 7.74
N ARG A 143 -12.75 3.26 8.51
CA ARG A 143 -12.76 2.88 9.94
C ARG A 143 -13.09 1.40 10.15
N ASN A 144 -13.88 0.82 9.25
CA ASN A 144 -14.40 -0.54 9.36
C ASN A 144 -13.49 -1.55 8.63
N VAL A 145 -12.19 -1.54 8.95
CA VAL A 145 -11.23 -2.49 8.35
C VAL A 145 -10.99 -3.68 9.28
N THR A 146 -10.87 -4.86 8.66
CA THR A 146 -10.58 -6.09 9.41
C THR A 146 -9.14 -6.09 9.90
N VAL A 147 -8.94 -6.35 11.19
CA VAL A 147 -7.60 -6.49 11.79
C VAL A 147 -6.90 -7.70 11.17
N PRO A 148 -5.72 -7.54 10.54
CA PRO A 148 -4.95 -8.67 10.02
C PRO A 148 -4.60 -9.66 11.14
N THR A 149 -4.68 -10.96 10.87
CA THR A 149 -4.50 -12.01 11.90
C THR A 149 -3.16 -11.90 12.61
N TRP A 150 -2.09 -11.59 11.86
CA TRP A 150 -0.75 -11.46 12.44
C TRP A 150 -0.62 -10.28 13.42
N VAL A 151 -1.38 -9.20 13.22
CA VAL A 151 -1.35 -8.01 14.10
C VAL A 151 -1.87 -8.35 15.49
N LYS A 152 -2.82 -9.28 15.59
CA LYS A 152 -3.44 -9.71 16.86
C LYS A 152 -2.42 -10.29 17.85
N ASN A 153 -1.30 -10.79 17.35
CA ASN A 153 -0.23 -11.38 18.17
C ASN A 153 0.73 -10.34 18.77
N TYR A 154 0.54 -9.04 18.43
CA TYR A 154 1.42 -7.96 18.89
C TYR A 154 0.59 -6.84 19.52
N PRO A 155 0.44 -6.78 20.86
CA PRO A 155 -0.45 -5.84 21.54
C PRO A 155 -0.25 -4.36 21.11
N ASN A 156 1.01 -3.91 21.03
CA ASN A 156 1.31 -2.53 20.62
C ASN A 156 0.90 -2.26 19.18
N LYS A 157 1.12 -3.21 18.26
CA LYS A 157 0.70 -3.10 16.86
C LYS A 157 -0.82 -3.16 16.72
N LEU A 158 -1.49 -3.96 17.54
CA LEU A 158 -2.95 -4.03 17.58
C LEU A 158 -3.55 -2.70 18.05
N THR A 159 -2.99 -2.08 19.07
CA THR A 159 -3.40 -0.75 19.54
C THR A 159 -3.21 0.30 18.45
N ALA A 160 -2.05 0.33 17.79
CA ALA A 160 -1.79 1.24 16.68
C ALA A 160 -2.75 1.01 15.51
N PHE A 161 -3.00 -0.25 15.13
CA PHE A 161 -3.94 -0.58 14.06
C PHE A 161 -5.37 -0.10 14.36
N LYS A 162 -5.87 -0.38 15.57
CA LYS A 162 -7.22 0.08 15.98
C LYS A 162 -7.35 1.59 15.91
N ARG A 163 -6.31 2.32 16.32
CA ARG A 163 -6.34 3.78 16.35
C ARG A 163 -6.09 4.42 14.99
N TYR A 164 -5.13 3.92 14.22
CA TYR A 164 -4.62 4.57 13.01
C TYR A 164 -4.83 3.77 11.73
N GLY A 165 -5.41 2.57 11.79
CA GLY A 165 -5.59 1.70 10.63
C GLY A 165 -4.30 1.05 10.11
N SER A 166 -3.16 1.31 10.76
CA SER A 166 -1.86 0.76 10.41
C SER A 166 -1.11 0.30 11.66
N PRO A 167 -0.47 -0.88 11.64
CA PRO A 167 0.24 -1.41 12.80
C PRO A 167 1.65 -0.82 12.97
N ASN A 168 2.24 -0.27 11.90
CA ASN A 168 3.65 0.15 11.84
C ASN A 168 3.76 1.68 11.77
N VAL A 169 3.17 2.38 12.74
CA VAL A 169 3.21 3.85 12.85
C VAL A 169 3.73 4.28 14.22
N PHE A 170 4.24 5.49 14.31
CA PHE A 170 4.79 6.09 15.53
C PHE A 170 5.85 5.19 16.17
N GLN A 171 5.72 4.83 17.44
CA GLN A 171 6.68 3.97 18.17
C GLN A 171 6.86 2.58 17.56
N ASN A 172 5.95 2.13 16.68
CA ASN A 172 6.05 0.86 15.98
C ASN A 172 6.65 1.00 14.56
N PHE A 173 7.03 2.22 14.16
CA PHE A 173 7.60 2.47 12.83
C PHE A 173 8.98 1.80 12.73
N GLN A 174 9.09 0.87 11.79
CA GLN A 174 10.31 0.13 11.49
C GLN A 174 10.52 0.17 9.97
N PRO A 175 11.19 1.21 9.46
CA PRO A 175 11.35 1.40 8.02
C PRO A 175 12.25 0.32 7.42
N HIS A 176 11.83 -0.19 6.27
CA HIS A 176 12.54 -1.21 5.53
C HIS A 176 12.19 -1.16 4.04
N LEU A 177 13.00 -1.83 3.24
CA LEU A 177 12.79 -2.01 1.80
C LEU A 177 12.46 -3.47 1.56
N THR A 178 11.27 -3.77 1.03
CA THR A 178 10.80 -5.15 0.85
C THR A 178 11.36 -5.78 -0.41
N LEU A 179 11.98 -6.94 -0.27
CA LEU A 179 12.51 -7.75 -1.39
C LEU A 179 11.56 -8.89 -1.74
N LEU A 180 11.10 -9.65 -0.74
CA LEU A 180 10.26 -10.84 -0.92
C LEU A 180 9.10 -10.85 0.08
N ALA A 181 8.00 -11.50 -0.30
CA ALA A 181 6.86 -11.76 0.58
C ALA A 181 6.42 -13.23 0.48
N ASN A 182 6.24 -13.87 1.64
CA ASN A 182 5.79 -15.27 1.74
C ASN A 182 6.57 -16.25 0.86
N GLU A 183 7.90 -16.06 0.74
CA GLU A 183 8.75 -16.86 -0.12
C GLU A 183 8.69 -18.35 0.27
N LYS A 184 8.60 -19.22 -0.72
CA LYS A 184 8.46 -20.68 -0.53
C LYS A 184 9.74 -21.44 -0.82
N SER A 185 10.75 -20.79 -1.40
CA SER A 185 12.02 -21.42 -1.74
C SER A 185 12.76 -21.86 -0.46
N PRO A 186 13.21 -23.12 -0.38
CA PRO A 186 14.05 -23.56 0.73
C PRO A 186 15.42 -22.88 0.69
N GLN A 187 15.80 -22.27 -0.43
CA GLN A 187 17.05 -21.53 -0.60
C GLN A 187 17.06 -20.21 0.21
N LEU A 188 15.89 -19.71 0.64
CA LEU A 188 15.84 -18.49 1.44
C LEU A 188 16.67 -18.58 2.72
N ALA A 189 16.64 -19.72 3.41
CA ALA A 189 17.44 -19.91 4.62
C ALA A 189 18.95 -19.98 4.35
N VAL A 190 19.33 -20.50 3.19
CA VAL A 190 20.73 -20.60 2.76
C VAL A 190 21.26 -19.22 2.41
N ILE A 191 20.56 -18.49 1.51
CA ILE A 191 20.96 -17.15 1.09
C ILE A 191 20.95 -16.16 2.26
N TYR A 192 20.02 -16.32 3.20
CA TYR A 192 20.00 -15.50 4.41
C TYR A 192 21.32 -15.60 5.19
N LYS A 193 21.84 -16.81 5.41
CA LYS A 193 23.13 -17.01 6.09
C LYS A 193 24.30 -16.40 5.31
N GLN A 194 24.29 -16.53 3.98
CA GLN A 194 25.32 -15.95 3.11
C GLN A 194 25.31 -14.43 3.17
N ILE A 195 24.14 -13.81 3.06
CA ILE A 195 24.01 -12.36 3.13
C ILE A 195 24.34 -11.83 4.53
N GLN A 196 24.05 -12.57 5.60
CA GLN A 196 24.44 -12.17 6.96
C GLN A 196 25.95 -12.14 7.18
N ALA A 197 26.73 -12.92 6.44
CA ALA A 197 28.20 -12.87 6.51
C ALA A 197 28.77 -11.56 5.92
N ASN A 198 28.07 -10.97 4.97
CA ASN A 198 28.41 -9.66 4.38
C ASN A 198 27.11 -8.88 4.11
N PRO A 199 26.54 -8.25 5.14
CA PRO A 199 25.22 -7.63 5.01
C PRO A 199 25.22 -6.44 4.06
N PRO A 200 24.14 -6.26 3.27
CA PRO A 200 24.01 -5.14 2.35
C PRO A 200 24.06 -3.82 3.12
N LYS A 201 24.81 -2.86 2.59
CA LYS A 201 24.96 -1.53 3.19
C LYS A 201 25.13 -0.47 2.12
N ALA A 202 24.34 0.60 2.22
CA ALA A 202 24.52 1.81 1.42
C ALA A 202 24.03 3.04 2.19
N GLN A 203 24.67 4.18 1.88
CA GLN A 203 24.18 5.49 2.27
C GLN A 203 23.52 6.16 1.09
N GLY A 204 22.41 6.84 1.34
CA GLY A 204 21.65 7.57 0.35
C GLY A 204 20.79 8.64 1.00
N GLN A 205 19.76 9.06 0.30
CA GLN A 205 18.82 10.06 0.76
C GLN A 205 17.38 9.60 0.51
N ILE A 206 16.42 10.09 1.28
CA ILE A 206 15.03 10.21 0.85
C ILE A 206 14.92 11.51 0.07
N ILE A 207 14.39 11.42 -1.15
CA ILE A 207 14.33 12.52 -2.12
C ILE A 207 12.89 12.92 -2.47
N GLY A 208 11.89 12.22 -1.95
CA GLY A 208 10.50 12.48 -2.24
C GLY A 208 9.56 11.51 -1.54
N VAL A 209 8.27 11.70 -1.81
CA VAL A 209 7.17 10.86 -1.34
C VAL A 209 6.30 10.45 -2.52
N GLY A 210 5.98 9.18 -2.61
CA GLY A 210 5.03 8.62 -3.56
C GLY A 210 3.74 8.18 -2.89
N ILE A 211 2.68 8.07 -3.69
CA ILE A 211 1.38 7.53 -3.31
C ILE A 211 1.03 6.43 -4.31
N GLY A 212 0.67 5.26 -3.83
CA GLY A 212 0.30 4.15 -4.69
C GLY A 212 -0.88 3.36 -4.17
N ILE A 213 -1.64 2.78 -5.08
CA ILE A 213 -2.60 1.73 -4.78
C ILE A 213 -1.79 0.46 -4.58
N SER A 214 -1.91 -0.14 -3.40
CA SER A 214 -1.13 -1.32 -3.05
C SER A 214 -1.83 -2.63 -3.39
N ASP A 215 -1.02 -3.65 -3.63
CA ASP A 215 -1.46 -5.04 -3.68
C ASP A 215 -1.59 -5.64 -2.26
N GLN A 216 -1.90 -6.92 -2.19
CA GLN A 216 -2.02 -7.68 -0.94
C GLN A 216 -0.72 -7.79 -0.13
N PHE A 217 0.41 -7.43 -0.73
CA PHE A 217 1.74 -7.41 -0.08
C PHE A 217 2.20 -6.00 0.27
N GLY A 218 1.34 -4.99 0.11
CA GLY A 218 1.69 -3.59 0.34
C GLY A 218 2.63 -3.00 -0.73
N GLN A 219 2.83 -3.71 -1.87
CA GLN A 219 3.63 -3.23 -2.97
C GLN A 219 2.79 -2.37 -3.91
N GLN A 220 3.45 -1.47 -4.65
CA GLN A 220 2.76 -0.51 -5.51
C GLN A 220 2.23 -1.18 -6.78
N LYS A 221 0.98 -1.62 -6.78
CA LYS A 221 0.28 -2.07 -7.98
C LYS A 221 0.16 -0.95 -9.02
N GLN A 222 -0.04 0.28 -8.54
CA GLN A 222 -0.13 1.47 -9.35
C GLN A 222 0.36 2.68 -8.55
N VAL A 223 1.34 3.40 -9.05
CA VAL A 223 1.73 4.71 -8.50
C VAL A 223 0.76 5.75 -9.05
N ILE A 224 0.12 6.52 -8.17
CA ILE A 224 -0.88 7.54 -8.55
C ILE A 224 -0.38 8.97 -8.39
N ALA A 225 0.70 9.17 -7.62
CA ALA A 225 1.42 10.45 -7.54
C ALA A 225 2.84 10.25 -6.98
N GLU A 226 3.75 11.12 -7.39
CA GLU A 226 5.08 11.28 -6.81
C GLU A 226 5.39 12.76 -6.67
N TYR A 227 5.93 13.14 -5.53
CA TYR A 227 6.33 14.50 -5.19
C TYR A 227 7.77 14.49 -4.70
N PHE A 228 8.65 15.23 -5.39
CA PHE A 228 10.05 15.33 -5.01
C PHE A 228 10.30 16.54 -4.12
N PHE A 229 11.19 16.39 -3.17
CA PHE A 229 11.58 17.47 -2.27
C PHE A 229 12.30 18.58 -3.01
N ASN A 230 12.15 19.81 -2.53
CA ASN A 230 12.88 20.94 -3.08
C ASN A 230 14.37 20.75 -2.84
N LYS A 231 15.17 20.76 -3.91
CA LYS A 231 16.62 20.91 -3.77
C LYS A 231 16.85 22.30 -3.21
N GLY A 232 17.34 22.42 -1.97
CA GLY A 232 17.72 23.71 -1.40
C GLY A 232 18.60 24.46 -2.39
N LYS A 233 18.37 25.75 -2.55
CA LYS A 233 19.32 26.60 -3.28
C LYS A 233 20.65 26.47 -2.54
N SER A 234 21.62 25.74 -3.14
CA SER A 234 23.02 25.71 -2.72
C SER A 234 23.67 27.06 -2.91
#